data_1629c8ddc6372912519d8eae0515de68
#
_entry.id   1629c8ddc6372912519d8eae0515de68
#
_cell.length_a   1.000
_cell.length_b   1.000
_cell.length_c   1.000
_cell.angle_alpha   90.00
_cell.angle_beta   90.00
_cell.angle_gamma   90.00
#
_symmetry.space_group_name_H-M   'P 1'
#
loop_
_entity.id
_entity.type
_entity.pdbx_description
1 polymer ?
#
loop_
_entity_poly.entity_id
_entity_poly.type
_entity_poly.pdbx_seq_one_letter_code
_entity_poly.pdbx_strand_id
1 'polypeptide(L)'
;MTPATAAALRCPVCQGPLLQVGRTLRCPKTHSFDLAKEGYANLLPIQKKHAADPGDGKEMVRARRAFLSAGHYTPLMQALADLCADLPHGHIVDAGCGEGSYDAYLYKALGDEPAIVGFDLSKETVRLAARLLPEAAFCVGGSFCAPVRDGWADLLLNIFSPFAGAE
;
A
#
# COMPACT_ATOMS: atom_id res chain seq x y z
N MET A 1 -2.25 -2.76 9.79
CA MET A 1 -3.18 -3.62 8.98
C MET A 1 -4.25 -4.17 9.90
N THR A 2 -5.49 -3.96 9.56
CA THR A 2 -6.67 -4.54 10.23
C THR A 2 -7.19 -5.76 9.47
N PRO A 3 -7.99 -6.64 10.07
CA PRO A 3 -8.61 -7.75 9.34
C PRO A 3 -9.46 -7.31 8.15
N ALA A 4 -10.14 -6.16 8.26
CA ALA A 4 -10.96 -5.59 7.19
C ALA A 4 -10.10 -5.17 5.98
N THR A 5 -9.00 -4.44 6.20
CA THR A 5 -8.08 -4.05 5.13
C THR A 5 -7.27 -5.23 4.59
N ALA A 6 -6.97 -6.23 5.44
CA ALA A 6 -6.29 -7.47 4.99
C ALA A 6 -7.16 -8.29 4.02
N ALA A 7 -8.48 -8.26 4.18
CA ALA A 7 -9.42 -8.96 3.28
C ALA A 7 -9.44 -8.41 1.84
N ALA A 8 -8.90 -7.22 1.61
CA ALA A 8 -8.71 -6.65 0.29
C ALA A 8 -7.58 -7.33 -0.49
N LEU A 9 -6.65 -8.00 0.20
CA LEU A 9 -5.47 -8.58 -0.41
C LEU A 9 -5.76 -9.91 -1.09
N ARG A 10 -5.03 -10.17 -2.19
CA ARG A 10 -5.05 -11.47 -2.89
C ARG A 10 -3.71 -12.18 -2.81
N CYS A 11 -3.77 -13.49 -2.84
CA CYS A 11 -2.61 -14.35 -2.79
C CYS A 11 -1.76 -14.20 -4.07
N PRO A 12 -0.47 -13.86 -3.99
CA PRO A 12 0.38 -13.67 -5.17
C PRO A 12 0.66 -14.98 -5.93
N VAL A 13 0.39 -16.13 -5.32
CA VAL A 13 0.62 -17.45 -5.92
C VAL A 13 -0.60 -17.97 -6.67
N CYS A 14 -1.79 -17.90 -6.06
CA CYS A 14 -2.99 -18.49 -6.63
C CYS A 14 -4.12 -17.49 -6.90
N GLN A 15 -3.89 -16.22 -6.67
CA GLN A 15 -4.82 -15.09 -6.85
C GLN A 15 -6.12 -15.19 -6.00
N GLY A 16 -6.21 -16.18 -5.11
CA GLY A 16 -7.32 -16.33 -4.19
C GLY A 16 -7.28 -15.31 -3.04
N PRO A 17 -8.39 -15.15 -2.29
CA PRO A 17 -8.46 -14.21 -1.18
C PRO A 17 -7.46 -14.56 -0.08
N LEU A 18 -6.97 -13.54 0.61
CA LEU A 18 -6.18 -13.69 1.83
C LEU A 18 -7.03 -13.34 3.05
N LEU A 19 -6.90 -14.14 4.10
CA LEU A 19 -7.51 -13.90 5.39
C LEU A 19 -6.43 -13.78 6.46
N GLN A 20 -6.57 -12.82 7.34
CA GLN A 20 -5.65 -12.64 8.45
C GLN A 20 -6.01 -13.57 9.60
N VAL A 21 -5.05 -14.41 10.00
CA VAL A 21 -5.15 -15.30 11.17
C VAL A 21 -3.96 -14.99 12.09
N GLY A 22 -4.21 -14.23 13.14
CA GLY A 22 -3.15 -13.71 14.00
C GLY A 22 -2.21 -12.79 13.23
N ARG A 23 -0.93 -13.17 13.13
CA ARG A 23 0.09 -12.43 12.38
C ARG A 23 0.45 -13.04 11.02
N THR A 24 -0.45 -13.81 10.46
CA THR A 24 -0.24 -14.49 9.17
C THR A 24 -1.43 -14.26 8.25
N LEU A 25 -1.17 -13.95 6.98
CA LEU A 25 -2.17 -13.96 5.91
C LEU A 25 -2.20 -15.35 5.29
N ARG A 26 -3.38 -15.96 5.16
CA ARG A 26 -3.55 -17.30 4.60
C ARG A 26 -4.62 -17.32 3.51
N CYS A 27 -4.38 -18.10 2.46
CA CYS A 27 -5.39 -18.37 1.43
C CYS A 27 -5.98 -19.79 1.58
N PRO A 28 -7.15 -20.05 0.96
CA PRO A 28 -7.76 -21.39 0.99
C PRO A 28 -6.88 -22.51 0.40
N LYS A 29 -5.92 -22.18 -0.47
CA LYS A 29 -4.94 -23.14 -1.03
C LYS A 29 -3.68 -23.28 -0.17
N THR A 30 -3.75 -22.95 1.11
CA THR A 30 -2.69 -23.12 2.12
C THR A 30 -1.44 -22.25 1.99
N HIS A 31 -1.37 -21.33 1.01
CA HIS A 31 -0.27 -20.37 0.98
C HIS A 31 -0.38 -19.42 2.18
N SER A 32 0.76 -19.12 2.79
CA SER A 32 0.82 -18.27 3.98
C SER A 32 1.92 -17.22 3.87
N PHE A 33 1.66 -16.04 4.43
CA PHE A 33 2.56 -14.88 4.40
C PHE A 33 2.53 -14.21 5.78
N ASP A 34 3.65 -14.22 6.47
CA ASP A 34 3.75 -13.63 7.80
C ASP A 34 3.81 -12.10 7.72
N LEU A 35 3.13 -11.45 8.66
CA LEU A 35 3.24 -10.02 8.85
C LEU A 35 4.56 -9.69 9.56
N ALA A 36 5.30 -8.76 8.98
CA ALA A 36 6.46 -8.18 9.63
C ALA A 36 6.08 -7.51 10.96
N LYS A 37 7.07 -7.22 11.82
CA LYS A 37 6.84 -6.59 13.13
C LYS A 37 5.99 -5.31 13.01
N GLU A 38 6.19 -4.55 11.95
CA GLU A 38 5.49 -3.30 11.66
C GLU A 38 4.07 -3.47 11.09
N GLY A 39 3.65 -4.71 10.78
CA GLY A 39 2.29 -5.00 10.33
C GLY A 39 2.09 -5.04 8.81
N TYR A 40 3.15 -5.02 8.00
CA TYR A 40 3.07 -5.21 6.55
C TYR A 40 3.35 -6.68 6.14
N ALA A 41 2.91 -7.07 4.95
CA ALA A 41 3.22 -8.36 4.34
C ALA A 41 4.15 -8.21 3.13
N ASN A 42 4.97 -9.24 2.85
CA ASN A 42 5.69 -9.32 1.58
C ASN A 42 4.93 -10.24 0.64
N LEU A 43 4.26 -9.65 -0.35
CA LEU A 43 3.45 -10.34 -1.35
C LEU A 43 4.11 -10.31 -2.76
N LEU A 44 5.38 -9.85 -2.86
CA LEU A 44 6.12 -9.87 -4.11
C LEU A 44 6.59 -11.30 -4.43
N PRO A 45 6.13 -11.92 -5.54
CA PRO A 45 6.60 -13.24 -5.95
C PRO A 45 8.11 -13.27 -6.19
N ILE A 46 8.78 -14.32 -5.72
CA ILE A 46 10.24 -14.47 -5.87
C ILE A 46 10.66 -14.41 -7.34
N GLN A 47 9.86 -14.99 -8.25
CA GLN A 47 10.12 -15.02 -9.68
C GLN A 47 10.03 -13.62 -10.35
N LYS A 48 9.35 -12.67 -9.71
CA LYS A 48 9.20 -11.28 -10.18
C LYS A 48 10.19 -10.31 -9.53
N LYS A 49 11.10 -10.82 -8.74
CA LYS A 49 12.16 -10.04 -8.10
C LYS A 49 13.34 -9.87 -9.07
N HIS A 50 13.33 -8.79 -9.86
CA HIS A 50 14.38 -8.51 -10.86
C HIS A 50 15.69 -7.97 -10.27
N ALA A 51 15.70 -7.55 -9.01
CA ALA A 51 16.86 -7.08 -8.27
C ALA A 51 16.86 -7.63 -6.85
N ALA A 52 18.02 -7.67 -6.22
CA ALA A 52 18.14 -8.11 -4.82
C ALA A 52 17.35 -7.19 -3.86
N ASP A 53 17.32 -5.89 -4.16
CA ASP A 53 16.59 -4.86 -3.40
C ASP A 53 15.90 -3.91 -4.40
N PRO A 54 14.70 -4.27 -4.90
CA PRO A 54 14.00 -3.44 -5.87
C PRO A 54 13.40 -2.20 -5.19
N GLY A 55 13.34 -1.09 -5.94
CA GLY A 55 12.81 0.19 -5.47
C GLY A 55 13.89 1.16 -5.00
N ASP A 56 13.46 2.22 -4.31
CA ASP A 56 14.34 3.29 -3.84
C ASP A 56 15.32 2.80 -2.76
N GLY A 57 16.59 3.19 -2.90
CA GLY A 57 17.62 2.92 -1.90
C GLY A 57 17.35 3.70 -0.59
N LYS A 58 17.93 3.21 0.53
CA LYS A 58 17.70 3.77 1.87
C LYS A 58 17.99 5.28 1.99
N GLU A 59 19.01 5.78 1.30
CA GLU A 59 19.35 7.21 1.31
C GLU A 59 18.29 8.04 0.61
N MET A 60 17.81 7.59 -0.54
CA MET A 60 16.73 8.24 -1.29
C MET A 60 15.43 8.25 -0.49
N VAL A 61 15.09 7.14 0.16
CA VAL A 61 13.91 7.03 1.05
C VAL A 61 14.03 8.03 2.21
N ARG A 62 15.22 8.17 2.83
CA ARG A 62 15.44 9.15 3.91
C ARG A 62 15.29 10.59 3.43
N ALA A 63 15.89 10.91 2.28
CA ALA A 63 15.82 12.26 1.69
C ALA A 63 14.37 12.62 1.33
N ARG A 64 13.65 11.71 0.67
CA ARG A 64 12.22 11.89 0.35
C ARG A 64 11.38 12.12 1.60
N ARG A 65 11.57 11.29 2.62
CA ARG A 65 10.85 11.42 3.88
C ARG A 65 11.13 12.76 4.57
N ALA A 66 12.39 13.18 4.64
CA ALA A 66 12.75 14.48 5.21
C ALA A 66 12.06 15.63 4.46
N PHE A 67 12.04 15.56 3.14
CA PHE A 67 11.39 16.55 2.28
C PHE A 67 9.87 16.58 2.48
N LEU A 68 9.20 15.42 2.50
CA LEU A 68 7.75 15.33 2.70
C LEU A 68 7.36 15.76 4.13
N SER A 69 8.14 15.36 5.12
CA SER A 69 7.92 15.75 6.53
C SER A 69 8.12 17.25 6.78
N ALA A 70 8.91 17.93 5.94
CA ALA A 70 9.06 19.38 5.99
C ALA A 70 7.84 20.13 5.43
N GLY A 71 6.83 19.42 4.90
CA GLY A 71 5.57 19.99 4.45
C GLY A 71 5.59 20.61 3.05
N HIS A 72 6.67 20.44 2.28
CA HIS A 72 6.78 21.04 0.94
C HIS A 72 5.68 20.58 -0.02
N TYR A 73 5.12 19.37 0.19
CA TYR A 73 4.04 18.80 -0.63
C TYR A 73 2.66 18.86 0.04
N THR A 74 2.54 19.54 1.19
CA THR A 74 1.23 19.72 1.86
C THR A 74 0.17 20.35 0.93
N PRO A 75 0.46 21.35 0.08
CA PRO A 75 -0.53 21.89 -0.85
C PRO A 75 -1.02 20.84 -1.87
N LEU A 76 -0.13 19.95 -2.35
CA LEU A 76 -0.52 18.86 -3.25
C LEU A 76 -1.38 17.83 -2.52
N MET A 77 -1.00 17.45 -1.28
CA MET A 77 -1.77 16.52 -0.46
C MET A 77 -3.18 17.06 -0.15
N GLN A 78 -3.30 18.38 0.10
CA GLN A 78 -4.59 19.01 0.31
C GLN A 78 -5.42 19.00 -0.99
N ALA A 79 -4.86 19.36 -2.12
CA ALA A 79 -5.57 19.31 -3.39
C ALA A 79 -6.05 17.90 -3.75
N LEU A 80 -5.26 16.88 -3.44
CA LEU A 80 -5.67 15.48 -3.60
C LEU A 80 -6.82 15.12 -2.66
N ALA A 81 -6.76 15.54 -1.40
CA ALA A 81 -7.85 15.30 -0.45
C ALA A 81 -9.15 15.97 -0.89
N ASP A 82 -9.09 17.21 -1.38
CA ASP A 82 -10.24 17.93 -1.90
C ASP A 82 -10.86 17.21 -3.11
N LEU A 83 -10.03 16.70 -4.03
CA LEU A 83 -10.50 15.90 -5.16
C LEU A 83 -11.13 14.57 -4.73
N CYS A 84 -10.55 13.89 -3.74
CA CYS A 84 -11.04 12.61 -3.24
C CYS A 84 -12.35 12.76 -2.46
N ALA A 85 -12.58 13.90 -1.79
CA ALA A 85 -13.77 14.12 -0.97
C ALA A 85 -15.07 14.08 -1.78
N ASP A 86 -15.02 14.48 -3.05
CA ASP A 86 -16.17 14.49 -3.97
C ASP A 86 -16.40 13.13 -4.67
N LEU A 87 -15.54 12.14 -4.44
CA LEU A 87 -15.57 10.82 -5.08
C LEU A 87 -15.92 9.73 -4.04
N PRO A 88 -16.45 8.57 -4.48
CA PRO A 88 -16.48 7.40 -3.61
C PRO A 88 -15.07 7.05 -3.15
N HIS A 89 -14.85 7.00 -1.83
CA HIS A 89 -13.52 6.80 -1.24
C HIS A 89 -13.51 5.87 -0.01
N GLY A 90 -14.55 5.05 0.14
CA GLY A 90 -14.60 4.05 1.22
C GLY A 90 -13.46 3.05 1.16
N HIS A 91 -12.99 2.72 -0.07
CA HIS A 91 -11.90 1.79 -0.34
C HIS A 91 -10.88 2.42 -1.28
N ILE A 92 -9.71 2.75 -0.76
CA ILE A 92 -8.62 3.40 -1.50
C ILE A 92 -7.47 2.43 -1.71
N VAL A 93 -6.97 2.35 -2.95
CA VAL A 93 -5.73 1.65 -3.29
C VAL A 93 -4.68 2.67 -3.71
N ASP A 94 -3.48 2.63 -3.10
CA ASP A 94 -2.32 3.42 -3.53
C ASP A 94 -1.26 2.51 -4.17
N ALA A 95 -1.10 2.65 -5.49
CA ALA A 95 -0.16 1.89 -6.31
C ALA A 95 1.18 2.63 -6.40
N GLY A 96 2.16 2.18 -5.63
CA GLY A 96 3.43 2.86 -5.42
C GLY A 96 3.37 3.82 -4.24
N CYS A 97 2.79 3.37 -3.13
CA CYS A 97 2.50 4.18 -1.94
C CYS A 97 3.74 4.80 -1.27
N GLY A 98 4.94 4.37 -1.64
CA GLY A 98 6.16 4.84 -1.02
C GLY A 98 6.14 4.63 0.50
N GLU A 99 6.45 5.71 1.25
CA GLU A 99 6.49 5.68 2.72
C GLU A 99 5.16 6.06 3.41
N GLY A 100 4.06 6.18 2.61
CA GLY A 100 2.70 6.34 3.11
C GLY A 100 2.28 7.76 3.53
N SER A 101 3.05 8.79 3.16
CA SER A 101 2.72 10.17 3.58
C SER A 101 1.39 10.66 2.98
N TYR A 102 1.11 10.33 1.73
CA TYR A 102 -0.15 10.68 1.08
C TYR A 102 -1.32 9.92 1.73
N ASP A 103 -1.15 8.63 1.95
CA ASP A 103 -2.15 7.78 2.61
C ASP A 103 -2.51 8.31 4.00
N ALA A 104 -1.49 8.64 4.81
CA ALA A 104 -1.70 9.15 6.16
C ALA A 104 -2.36 10.54 6.16
N TYR A 105 -2.08 11.37 5.14
CA TYR A 105 -2.74 12.66 4.97
C TYR A 105 -4.21 12.49 4.60
N LEU A 106 -4.49 11.67 3.56
CA LEU A 106 -5.85 11.39 3.08
C LEU A 106 -6.72 10.77 4.16
N TYR A 107 -6.20 9.78 4.90
CA TYR A 107 -6.92 9.13 6.00
C TYR A 107 -7.44 10.13 7.04
N LYS A 108 -6.64 11.16 7.35
CA LYS A 108 -7.05 12.23 8.29
C LYS A 108 -7.98 13.25 7.66
N ALA A 109 -7.72 13.63 6.41
CA ALA A 109 -8.44 14.71 5.75
C ALA A 109 -9.86 14.31 5.35
N LEU A 110 -10.05 13.06 4.93
CA LEU A 110 -11.37 12.56 4.51
C LEU A 110 -12.31 12.26 5.68
N GLY A 111 -11.79 11.97 6.87
CA GLY A 111 -12.57 11.88 8.11
C GLY A 111 -13.46 10.66 8.28
N ASP A 112 -13.76 9.93 7.21
CA ASP A 112 -14.66 8.76 7.22
C ASP A 112 -13.92 7.42 7.42
N GLU A 113 -12.67 7.50 7.87
CA GLU A 113 -11.79 6.34 8.11
C GLU A 113 -11.76 5.36 6.91
N PRO A 114 -11.36 5.81 5.70
CA PRO A 114 -11.36 4.96 4.52
C PRO A 114 -10.46 3.74 4.71
N ALA A 115 -10.88 2.60 4.16
CA ALA A 115 -10.04 1.41 4.13
C ALA A 115 -8.95 1.59 3.07
N ILE A 116 -7.70 1.78 3.50
CA ILE A 116 -6.56 2.03 2.59
C ILE A 116 -5.72 0.77 2.44
N VAL A 117 -5.37 0.44 1.20
CA VAL A 117 -4.38 -0.57 0.84
C VAL A 117 -3.28 0.08 0.00
N GLY A 118 -2.06 0.10 0.50
CA GLY A 118 -0.90 0.59 -0.22
C GLY A 118 0.09 -0.53 -0.56
N PHE A 119 0.69 -0.47 -1.74
CA PHE A 119 1.79 -1.38 -2.08
C PHE A 119 2.92 -0.65 -2.82
N ASP A 120 4.14 -1.12 -2.59
CA ASP A 120 5.37 -0.61 -3.20
C ASP A 120 6.38 -1.75 -3.35
N LEU A 121 7.31 -1.64 -4.29
CA LEU A 121 8.39 -2.61 -4.47
C LEU A 121 9.45 -2.53 -3.38
N SER A 122 9.66 -1.35 -2.79
CA SER A 122 10.65 -1.10 -1.77
C SER A 122 10.14 -1.56 -0.39
N LYS A 123 10.79 -2.60 0.14
CA LYS A 123 10.51 -3.08 1.50
C LYS A 123 10.72 -2.00 2.57
N GLU A 124 11.68 -1.10 2.35
CA GLU A 124 12.00 -0.04 3.31
C GLU A 124 10.88 1.01 3.37
N THR A 125 10.32 1.42 2.22
CA THR A 125 9.22 2.37 2.16
C THR A 125 7.95 1.78 2.77
N VAL A 126 7.59 0.55 2.40
CA VAL A 126 6.43 -0.16 2.95
C VAL A 126 6.52 -0.33 4.47
N ARG A 127 7.72 -0.59 5.00
CA ARG A 127 7.96 -0.65 6.45
C ARG A 127 7.66 0.67 7.14
N LEU A 128 8.02 1.79 6.51
CA LEU A 128 7.75 3.13 7.03
C LEU A 128 6.27 3.48 6.95
N ALA A 129 5.62 3.16 5.83
CA ALA A 129 4.19 3.35 5.64
C ALA A 129 3.36 2.62 6.71
N ALA A 130 3.67 1.33 6.96
CA ALA A 130 2.99 0.53 7.98
C ALA A 130 3.18 1.05 9.42
N ARG A 131 4.25 1.80 9.69
CA ARG A 131 4.44 2.49 10.97
C ARG A 131 3.68 3.81 11.04
N LEU A 132 3.58 4.51 9.91
CA LEU A 132 2.96 5.81 9.82
C LEU A 132 1.43 5.72 9.93
N LEU A 133 0.83 4.71 9.28
CA LEU A 133 -0.61 4.45 9.28
C LEU A 133 -0.89 2.96 9.56
N PRO A 134 -0.91 2.53 10.85
CA PRO A 134 -1.13 1.13 11.21
C PRO A 134 -2.52 0.57 10.84
N GLU A 135 -3.49 1.43 10.65
CA GLU A 135 -4.88 1.11 10.26
C GLU A 135 -4.95 0.57 8.84
N ALA A 136 -4.12 1.08 7.93
CA ALA A 136 -4.06 0.65 6.54
C ALA A 136 -3.38 -0.72 6.37
N ALA A 137 -3.63 -1.37 5.23
CA ALA A 137 -2.89 -2.56 4.82
C ALA A 137 -1.78 -2.18 3.86
N PHE A 138 -0.53 -2.33 4.29
CA PHE A 138 0.62 -2.14 3.42
C PHE A 138 1.28 -3.47 3.08
N CYS A 139 1.73 -3.63 1.84
CA CYS A 139 2.46 -4.81 1.41
C CYS A 139 3.53 -4.51 0.36
N VAL A 140 4.58 -5.33 0.36
CA VAL A 140 5.56 -5.31 -0.74
C VAL A 140 4.93 -6.01 -1.92
N GLY A 141 4.79 -5.31 -3.04
CA GLY A 141 4.14 -5.78 -4.26
C GLY A 141 4.38 -4.81 -5.41
N GLY A 142 4.03 -5.19 -6.61
CA GLY A 142 4.20 -4.36 -7.81
C GLY A 142 2.92 -4.28 -8.64
N SER A 143 2.79 -3.21 -9.43
CA SER A 143 1.62 -2.91 -10.25
C SER A 143 1.34 -3.96 -11.33
N PHE A 144 2.38 -4.67 -11.83
CA PHE A 144 2.20 -5.76 -12.81
C PHE A 144 1.57 -7.05 -12.25
N CYS A 145 1.28 -7.10 -10.97
CA CYS A 145 0.54 -8.15 -10.28
C CYS A 145 0.08 -7.56 -8.95
N ALA A 146 -0.81 -6.58 -9.08
CA ALA A 146 -1.29 -5.85 -7.92
C ALA A 146 -1.84 -6.83 -6.88
N PRO A 147 -1.41 -6.71 -5.61
CA PRO A 147 -1.79 -7.67 -4.56
C PRO A 147 -3.20 -7.41 -3.99
N VAL A 148 -4.07 -6.78 -4.77
CA VAL A 148 -5.42 -6.35 -4.39
C VAL A 148 -6.47 -7.14 -5.18
N ARG A 149 -7.58 -7.46 -4.55
CA ARG A 149 -8.71 -8.16 -5.17
C ARG A 149 -9.39 -7.29 -6.21
N ASP A 150 -9.84 -7.91 -7.30
CA ASP A 150 -10.58 -7.22 -8.34
C ASP A 150 -11.88 -6.62 -7.79
N GLY A 151 -12.23 -5.42 -8.24
CA GLY A 151 -13.44 -4.72 -7.87
C GLY A 151 -13.52 -4.26 -6.40
N TRP A 152 -12.39 -4.26 -5.66
CA TRP A 152 -12.40 -3.82 -4.28
C TRP A 152 -12.28 -2.30 -4.14
N ALA A 153 -11.50 -1.64 -4.99
CA ALA A 153 -11.23 -0.22 -4.89
C ALA A 153 -12.38 0.64 -5.43
N ASP A 154 -12.76 1.65 -4.69
CA ASP A 154 -13.58 2.77 -5.16
C ASP A 154 -12.69 3.83 -5.80
N LEU A 155 -11.45 4.00 -5.27
CA LEU A 155 -10.48 4.99 -5.70
C LEU A 155 -9.09 4.37 -5.83
N LEU A 156 -8.43 4.62 -6.96
CA LEU A 156 -7.04 4.23 -7.20
C LEU A 156 -6.16 5.48 -7.26
N LEU A 157 -5.14 5.51 -6.41
CA LEU A 157 -4.07 6.50 -6.44
C LEU A 157 -2.84 5.92 -7.14
N ASN A 158 -2.20 6.74 -7.96
CA ASN A 158 -0.89 6.47 -8.53
C ASN A 158 -0.11 7.78 -8.58
N ILE A 159 0.67 8.07 -7.53
CA ILE A 159 1.32 9.35 -7.33
C ILE A 159 2.83 9.19 -7.53
N PHE A 160 3.36 9.76 -8.62
CA PHE A 160 4.79 9.66 -8.97
C PHE A 160 5.31 8.22 -9.10
N SER A 161 4.44 7.28 -9.45
CA SER A 161 4.76 5.87 -9.65
C SER A 161 4.53 5.48 -11.12
N PRO A 162 5.26 4.50 -11.66
CA PRO A 162 4.99 3.98 -13.00
C PRO A 162 3.56 3.44 -13.10
N PHE A 163 2.86 3.79 -14.17
CA PHE A 163 1.49 3.35 -14.43
C PHE A 163 1.50 2.16 -15.38
N ALA A 164 0.81 1.08 -15.00
CA ALA A 164 0.61 -0.11 -15.83
C ALA A 164 -0.87 -0.15 -16.25
N GLY A 165 -1.20 0.47 -17.40
CA GLY A 165 -2.59 0.68 -17.86
C GLY A 165 -3.36 -0.57 -18.29
N ALA A 166 -2.77 -1.76 -18.15
CA ALA A 166 -3.40 -3.06 -18.48
C ALA A 166 -3.79 -3.88 -17.23
N GLU A 167 -3.71 -3.30 -16.02
CA GLU A 167 -4.03 -3.99 -14.76
C GLU A 167 -5.19 -3.35 -14.00
#